data_d73a0087834f83bcd95872d42372bc54
#
_entry.id   d73a0087834f83bcd95872d42372bc54
#
_cell.length_a   1.000
_cell.length_b   1.000
_cell.length_c   1.000
_cell.angle_alpha   90.00
_cell.angle_beta   90.00
_cell.angle_gamma   90.00
#
_symmetry.space_group_name_H-M   'P 1'
#
loop_
_entity.id
_entity.type
_entity.pdbx_description
1 polymer ?
#
loop_
_entity_poly.entity_id
_entity_poly.type
_entity_poly.pdbx_seq_one_letter_code
_entity_poly.pdbx_strand_id
1 'polypeptide(L)'
;MNNKKLGNKFEQRMCDLLAKHGYWVHFITPDIRGAQPFDIVAIKNGKALAIECKTLEASKKSFNINRLEDNQICAFEKWVACGNKMPMVFIEHGEEAIYMCYYRDLKEKGTVKLKEMTRIE
;
A
#
# COMPACT_ATOMS: atom_id res chain seq x y z
N MET A 1 12.57 11.47 16.46
CA MET A 1 12.61 11.16 16.11
C MET A 1 12.58 10.15 15.39
N ASN A 2 12.35 9.59 15.46
CA ASN A 2 12.45 8.50 14.78
C ASN A 2 11.22 7.92 14.25
N ASN A 3 10.09 8.55 14.48
CA ASN A 3 8.80 8.13 13.95
C ASN A 3 8.79 8.15 12.45
N LYS A 4 9.59 9.04 11.87
CA LYS A 4 9.67 9.05 10.41
C LYS A 4 10.26 7.79 9.85
N LYS A 5 11.20 7.19 10.59
CA LYS A 5 11.82 5.97 10.11
C LYS A 5 10.91 4.78 10.18
N LEU A 6 10.00 4.81 11.16
CA LEU A 6 9.09 3.70 11.39
C LEU A 6 7.77 3.84 10.66
N GLY A 7 7.57 5.00 10.01
CA GLY A 7 6.32 5.26 9.34
C GLY A 7 5.23 5.73 10.27
N ASN A 8 4.05 5.95 9.76
CA ASN A 8 2.91 6.38 10.55
C ASN A 8 2.24 5.16 11.20
N LYS A 9 1.21 5.44 12.00
CA LYS A 9 0.53 4.37 12.74
C LYS A 9 -0.05 3.30 11.83
N PHE A 10 -0.64 3.71 10.72
CA PHE A 10 -1.25 2.74 9.82
C PHE A 10 -0.18 1.89 9.16
N GLU A 11 0.93 2.49 8.75
CA GLU A 11 2.02 1.73 8.15
C GLU A 11 2.57 0.70 9.13
N GLN A 12 2.71 1.08 10.40
CA GLN A 12 3.16 0.14 11.43
C GLN A 12 2.14 -0.95 11.66
N ARG A 13 0.86 -0.59 11.70
CA ARG A 13 -0.21 -1.57 11.86
C ARG A 13 -0.18 -2.59 10.73
N MET A 14 0.05 -2.14 9.50
CA MET A 14 0.12 -3.05 8.36
C MET A 14 1.34 -3.97 8.44
N CYS A 15 2.48 -3.44 8.85
CA CYS A 15 3.67 -4.27 9.03
C CYS A 15 3.42 -5.37 10.05
N ASP A 16 2.79 -5.01 11.17
CA ASP A 16 2.49 -5.98 12.23
C ASP A 16 1.50 -7.04 11.74
N LEU A 17 0.49 -6.61 11.01
CA LEU A 17 -0.53 -7.52 10.49
C LEU A 17 0.08 -8.52 9.52
N LEU A 18 0.92 -8.04 8.61
CA LEU A 18 1.58 -8.90 7.63
C LEU A 18 2.53 -9.88 8.33
N ALA A 19 3.29 -9.40 9.30
CA ALA A 19 4.20 -10.28 10.05
C ALA A 19 3.43 -11.35 10.79
N LYS A 20 2.29 -10.99 11.36
CA LYS A 20 1.43 -11.95 12.06
C LYS A 20 0.94 -13.04 11.13
N HIS A 21 0.77 -12.72 9.86
CA HIS A 21 0.33 -13.69 8.86
C HIS A 21 1.48 -14.42 8.17
N GLY A 22 2.67 -14.33 8.73
CA GLY A 22 3.80 -15.12 8.28
C GLY A 22 4.65 -14.50 7.20
N TYR A 23 4.46 -13.21 6.91
CA TYR A 23 5.28 -12.54 5.92
C TYR A 23 6.58 -12.03 6.55
N TRP A 24 7.66 -12.09 5.78
CA TRP A 24 8.84 -11.28 6.06
C TRP A 24 8.53 -9.88 5.55
N VAL A 25 8.69 -8.87 6.41
CA VAL A 25 8.24 -7.52 6.09
C VAL A 25 9.42 -6.55 6.14
N HIS A 26 9.52 -5.72 5.12
CA HIS A 26 10.48 -4.63 5.10
C HIS A 26 9.76 -3.33 4.83
N PHE A 27 9.81 -2.42 5.79
CA PHE A 27 9.27 -1.07 5.61
C PHE A 27 10.32 -0.22 4.92
N ILE A 28 9.96 0.36 3.77
CA ILE A 28 10.89 1.16 2.98
C ILE A 28 10.87 2.59 3.50
N THR A 29 12.00 3.02 4.05
CA THR A 29 12.11 4.40 4.50
C THR A 29 12.51 5.29 3.33
N PRO A 30 12.09 6.57 3.35
CA PRO A 30 12.52 7.50 2.31
C PRO A 30 14.04 7.62 2.32
N ASP A 31 14.63 7.73 1.15
CA ASP A 31 16.07 7.95 1.07
C ASP A 31 16.36 9.42 1.34
N ILE A 32 17.63 9.78 1.22
CA ILE A 32 18.07 11.15 1.56
C ILE A 32 17.38 12.20 0.68
N ARG A 33 16.90 11.81 -0.48
CA ARG A 33 16.20 12.71 -1.40
C ARG A 33 14.70 12.75 -1.15
N GLY A 34 14.23 11.96 -0.19
CA GLY A 34 12.83 11.93 0.16
C GLY A 34 11.95 11.07 -0.73
N ALA A 35 12.52 10.43 -1.73
CA ALA A 35 11.75 9.59 -2.64
C ALA A 35 11.74 8.16 -2.14
N GLN A 36 10.57 7.52 -2.15
CA GLN A 36 10.46 6.09 -1.91
C GLN A 36 9.47 5.51 -2.89
N PRO A 37 9.70 4.27 -3.34
CA PRO A 37 8.87 3.67 -4.38
C PRO A 37 7.47 3.33 -3.88
N PHE A 38 7.38 2.78 -2.69
CA PHE A 38 6.14 2.45 -1.99
C PHE A 38 6.55 2.09 -0.56
N ASP A 39 5.57 1.75 0.28
CA ASP A 39 5.86 1.69 1.72
C ASP A 39 6.45 0.37 2.19
N ILE A 40 5.98 -0.75 1.67
CA ILE A 40 6.29 -2.06 2.26
C ILE A 40 6.58 -3.08 1.17
N VAL A 41 7.60 -3.90 1.39
CA VAL A 41 7.80 -5.16 0.66
C VAL A 41 7.52 -6.28 1.64
N ALA A 42 6.63 -7.20 1.28
CA ALA A 42 6.31 -8.34 2.11
C ALA A 42 6.54 -9.61 1.31
N ILE A 43 7.24 -10.57 1.89
CA ILE A 43 7.66 -11.78 1.20
C ILE A 43 7.21 -13.01 1.97
N LYS A 44 6.60 -13.96 1.24
CA LYS A 44 6.16 -15.22 1.84
C LYS A 44 6.09 -16.25 0.74
N ASN A 45 6.61 -17.45 1.02
CA ASN A 45 6.53 -18.57 0.09
C ASN A 45 7.12 -18.24 -1.28
N GLY A 46 8.22 -17.48 -1.29
CA GLY A 46 8.90 -17.12 -2.52
C GLY A 46 8.20 -16.07 -3.35
N LYS A 47 7.15 -15.43 -2.82
CA LYS A 47 6.42 -14.39 -3.54
C LYS A 47 6.57 -13.07 -2.81
N ALA A 48 6.81 -12.02 -3.60
CA ALA A 48 7.00 -10.67 -3.06
C ALA A 48 5.79 -9.80 -3.39
N LEU A 49 5.34 -9.04 -2.41
CA LEU A 49 4.25 -8.09 -2.55
C LEU A 49 4.79 -6.67 -2.42
N ALA A 50 4.34 -5.77 -3.28
CA ALA A 50 4.61 -4.35 -3.18
C ALA A 50 3.35 -3.68 -2.64
N ILE A 51 3.47 -2.96 -1.54
CA ILE A 51 2.31 -2.44 -0.82
C ILE A 51 2.49 -0.95 -0.54
N GLU A 52 1.45 -0.19 -0.86
CA GLU A 52 1.35 1.22 -0.49
C GLU A 52 0.23 1.36 0.52
N CYS A 53 0.44 2.17 1.56
CA CYS A 53 -0.54 2.39 2.62
C CYS A 53 -1.09 3.81 2.51
N LYS A 54 -2.40 3.94 2.47
CA LYS A 54 -3.07 5.24 2.38
C LYS A 54 -4.21 5.29 3.39
N THR A 55 -4.55 6.49 3.82
CA THR A 55 -5.69 6.68 4.71
C THR A 55 -6.81 7.36 3.94
N LEU A 56 -8.04 7.12 4.35
CA LEU A 56 -9.22 7.72 3.74
C LEU A 56 -10.18 8.11 4.85
N GLU A 57 -10.64 9.35 4.82
CA GLU A 57 -11.57 9.85 5.83
C GLU A 57 -12.85 9.03 5.84
N ALA A 58 -13.46 8.92 7.02
CA ALA A 58 -14.66 8.12 7.19
C ALA A 58 -15.80 8.56 6.28
N SER A 59 -15.86 9.87 5.95
CA SER A 59 -16.91 10.40 5.08
C SER A 59 -16.73 10.04 3.62
N LYS A 60 -15.55 9.59 3.22
CA LYS A 60 -15.29 9.25 1.82
C LYS A 60 -15.59 7.79 1.57
N LYS A 61 -16.06 7.47 0.36
CA LYS A 61 -16.46 6.11 0.01
C LYS A 61 -15.70 5.57 -1.18
N SER A 62 -14.76 6.32 -1.72
CA SER A 62 -13.98 5.88 -2.88
C SER A 62 -12.57 6.43 -2.82
N PHE A 63 -11.69 5.78 -3.55
CA PHE A 63 -10.28 6.14 -3.60
C PHE A 63 -9.88 6.35 -5.05
N ASN A 64 -9.23 7.49 -5.32
CA ASN A 64 -8.84 7.85 -6.69
C ASN A 64 -7.34 7.65 -6.90
N ILE A 65 -6.98 7.23 -8.11
CA ILE A 65 -5.59 6.94 -8.44
C ILE A 65 -4.68 8.17 -8.26
N ASN A 66 -5.23 9.38 -8.36
CA ASN A 66 -4.41 10.57 -8.20
C ASN A 66 -3.91 10.76 -6.75
N ARG A 67 -4.35 9.91 -5.81
CA ARG A 67 -3.78 9.86 -4.48
C ARG A 67 -2.41 9.17 -4.47
N LEU A 68 -2.04 8.49 -5.55
CA LEU A 68 -0.69 7.93 -5.71
C LEU A 68 0.19 8.97 -6.37
N GLU A 69 1.42 9.10 -5.86
CA GLU A 69 2.38 10.04 -6.44
C GLU A 69 3.04 9.42 -7.67
N ASP A 70 3.60 10.28 -8.52
CA ASP A 70 4.20 9.82 -9.77
C ASP A 70 5.31 8.79 -9.54
N ASN A 71 6.13 9.00 -8.51
CA ASN A 71 7.20 8.04 -8.20
C ASN A 71 6.64 6.71 -7.74
N GLN A 72 5.48 6.70 -7.07
CA GLN A 72 4.84 5.47 -6.66
C GLN A 72 4.28 4.71 -7.86
N ILE A 73 3.64 5.43 -8.77
CA ILE A 73 3.12 4.81 -10.00
C ILE A 73 4.27 4.25 -10.84
N CYS A 74 5.35 5.02 -10.98
CA CYS A 74 6.52 4.57 -11.73
C CYS A 74 7.11 3.30 -11.13
N ALA A 75 7.21 3.23 -9.81
CA ALA A 75 7.75 2.06 -9.14
C ALA A 75 6.83 0.85 -9.32
N PHE A 76 5.52 1.06 -9.23
CA PHE A 76 4.56 -0.02 -9.46
C PHE A 76 4.65 -0.56 -10.88
N GLU A 77 4.79 0.33 -11.86
CA GLU A 77 4.91 -0.12 -13.25
C GLU A 77 6.17 -0.94 -13.47
N LYS A 78 7.28 -0.53 -12.87
CA LYS A 78 8.52 -1.30 -12.96
C LYS A 78 8.41 -2.64 -12.26
N TRP A 79 7.74 -2.66 -11.11
CA TRP A 79 7.52 -3.89 -10.35
C TRP A 79 6.75 -4.91 -11.20
N VAL A 80 5.69 -4.46 -11.85
CA VAL A 80 4.89 -5.33 -12.73
C VAL A 80 5.71 -5.79 -13.92
N ALA A 81 6.48 -4.89 -14.53
CA ALA A 81 7.29 -5.21 -15.69
C ALA A 81 8.35 -6.27 -15.39
N CYS A 82 8.78 -6.37 -14.13
CA CYS A 82 9.73 -7.40 -13.71
C CYS A 82 9.07 -8.76 -13.49
N GLY A 83 7.76 -8.88 -13.72
CA GLY A 83 7.08 -10.16 -13.60
C GLY A 83 6.57 -10.48 -12.21
N ASN A 84 6.50 -9.48 -11.33
CA ASN A 84 6.03 -9.69 -9.96
C ASN A 84 4.52 -9.60 -9.89
N LYS A 85 3.98 -9.95 -8.72
CA LYS A 85 2.55 -9.86 -8.48
C LYS A 85 2.08 -8.41 -8.51
N MET A 86 0.80 -8.23 -8.83
CA MET A 86 0.20 -6.90 -8.92
C MET A 86 0.36 -6.17 -7.58
N PRO A 87 0.86 -4.91 -7.60
CA PRO A 87 0.95 -4.12 -6.38
C PRO A 87 -0.40 -3.88 -5.74
N MET A 88 -0.39 -3.72 -4.43
CA MET A 88 -1.59 -3.53 -3.63
C MET A 88 -1.57 -2.19 -2.93
N VAL A 89 -2.74 -1.57 -2.81
CA VAL A 89 -2.92 -0.39 -2.00
C VAL A 89 -3.83 -0.78 -0.84
N PHE A 90 -3.32 -0.63 0.38
CA PHE A 90 -4.13 -0.87 1.59
C PHE A 90 -4.58 0.48 2.11
N ILE A 91 -5.86 0.56 2.44
CA ILE A 91 -6.52 1.81 2.78
C ILE A 91 -7.15 1.67 4.16
N GLU A 92 -6.73 2.52 5.10
CA GLU A 92 -7.38 2.60 6.40
C GLU A 92 -8.51 3.62 6.30
N HIS A 93 -9.72 3.14 6.48
CA HIS A 93 -10.91 3.97 6.36
C HIS A 93 -11.40 4.36 7.74
N GLY A 94 -11.31 5.64 8.07
CA GLY A 94 -11.82 6.16 9.33
C GLY A 94 -11.13 5.61 10.57
N GLU A 95 -9.87 5.18 10.43
CA GLU A 95 -9.05 4.68 11.55
C GLU A 95 -9.41 3.29 12.04
N GLU A 96 -10.40 2.64 11.45
CA GLU A 96 -10.82 1.32 11.92
C GLU A 96 -10.69 0.25 10.86
N ALA A 97 -11.41 0.40 9.79
CA ALA A 97 -11.49 -0.62 8.76
C ALA A 97 -10.31 -0.54 7.81
N ILE A 98 -9.85 -1.68 7.34
CA ILE A 98 -8.78 -1.76 6.36
C ILE A 98 -9.32 -2.43 5.12
N TYR A 99 -9.13 -1.78 3.97
CA TYR A 99 -9.52 -2.30 2.68
C TYR A 99 -8.30 -2.44 1.79
N MET A 100 -8.38 -3.31 0.80
CA MET A 100 -7.30 -3.50 -0.17
C MET A 100 -7.86 -3.43 -1.57
N CYS A 101 -7.18 -2.69 -2.45
CA CYS A 101 -7.43 -2.76 -3.87
C CYS A 101 -6.12 -2.95 -4.61
N TYR A 102 -6.21 -3.55 -5.81
CA TYR A 102 -5.03 -3.74 -6.64
C TYR A 102 -4.76 -2.48 -7.45
N TYR A 103 -3.48 -2.21 -7.65
CA TYR A 103 -3.07 -1.09 -8.48
C TYR A 103 -3.72 -1.16 -9.87
N ARG A 104 -3.85 -2.38 -10.43
CA ARG A 104 -4.47 -2.54 -11.74
C ARG A 104 -5.87 -1.93 -11.80
N ASP A 105 -6.66 -2.15 -10.76
CA ASP A 105 -8.04 -1.63 -10.73
C ASP A 105 -8.06 -0.11 -10.69
N LEU A 106 -7.15 0.48 -9.92
CA LEU A 106 -7.01 1.94 -9.90
C LEU A 106 -6.59 2.48 -11.26
N LYS A 107 -5.66 1.79 -11.92
CA LYS A 107 -5.16 2.21 -13.22
C LYS A 107 -6.26 2.14 -14.27
N GLU A 108 -7.07 1.09 -14.24
CA GLU A 108 -8.11 0.89 -15.26
C GLU A 108 -9.32 1.76 -15.02
N LYS A 109 -9.74 1.92 -13.76
CA LYS A 109 -10.98 2.62 -13.44
C LYS A 109 -10.78 4.06 -13.04
N GLY A 110 -9.59 4.41 -12.59
CA GLY A 110 -9.29 5.75 -12.06
C GLY A 110 -9.80 5.93 -10.63
N THR A 111 -10.98 5.44 -10.31
CA THR A 111 -11.57 5.52 -8.98
C THR A 111 -12.17 4.17 -8.65
N VAL A 112 -11.90 3.69 -7.43
CA VAL A 112 -12.44 2.41 -6.96
C VAL A 112 -13.23 2.68 -5.68
N LYS A 113 -14.44 2.19 -5.62
CA LYS A 113 -15.30 2.37 -4.45
C LYS A 113 -14.93 1.35 -3.39
N LEU A 114 -15.08 1.75 -2.11
CA LEU A 114 -14.77 0.83 -1.01
C LEU A 114 -15.52 -0.49 -1.12
N LYS A 115 -16.78 -0.42 -1.54
CA LYS A 115 -17.58 -1.64 -1.66
C LYS A 115 -17.07 -2.59 -2.72
N GLU A 116 -16.21 -2.12 -3.62
CA GLU A 116 -15.59 -2.94 -4.65
C GLU A 116 -14.24 -3.51 -4.21
N MET A 117 -13.77 -3.11 -3.05
CA MET A 117 -12.49 -3.56 -2.53
C MET A 117 -12.64 -4.75 -1.63
N THR A 118 -11.53 -5.41 -1.34
CA THR A 118 -11.49 -6.50 -0.37
C THR A 118 -11.34 -5.92 1.02
N ARG A 119 -12.25 -6.25 1.92
CA ARG A 119 -12.12 -5.82 3.30
C ARG A 119 -11.21 -6.77 4.06
N ILE A 120 -10.19 -6.21 4.72
CA ILE A 120 -9.21 -6.98 5.45
C ILE A 120 -9.54 -7.01 6.93
N GLU A 121 -9.93 -5.85 7.48
CA GLU A 121 -10.34 -5.75 8.89
C GLU A 121 -11.45 -4.76 9.10
#